data_902951b4b989d7f6317c46529d3f7a03
#
_entry.id   902951b4b989d7f6317c46529d3f7a03
#
_cell.length_a   1.000
_cell.length_b   1.000
_cell.length_c   1.000
_cell.angle_alpha   90.00
_cell.angle_beta   90.00
_cell.angle_gamma   90.00
#
_symmetry.space_group_name_H-M   'P 1'
#
loop_
_entity.id
_entity.type
_entity.pdbx_description
1 polymer ?
#
loop_
_entity_poly.entity_id
_entity_poly.type
_entity_poly.pdbx_seq_one_letter_code
_entity_poly.pdbx_strand_id
1 'polypeptide(L)' 'TLSSSGIKNFSEMLRVAGEHSAMKRTATQEEVGKAAVFLCSDAASAITGQVIYVDCGYSMMAN' A
#
# COMPACT_ATOMS: atom_id res chain seq x y z
N THR A 1 -15.14 19.49 -11.91
CA THR A 1 -14.23 19.00 -12.95
C THR A 1 -13.95 17.53 -12.79
N LEU A 2 -13.45 16.91 -13.83
CA LEU A 2 -13.10 15.49 -13.80
C LEU A 2 -12.03 15.20 -12.74
N SER A 3 -11.04 16.09 -12.59
CA SER A 3 -9.99 15.90 -11.61
C SER A 3 -10.52 15.99 -10.18
N SER A 4 -11.46 16.90 -9.90
CA SER A 4 -12.09 16.99 -8.58
C SER A 4 -12.87 15.72 -8.26
N SER A 5 -13.65 15.22 -9.22
CA SER A 5 -14.41 13.98 -9.04
C SER A 5 -13.48 12.79 -8.81
N GLY A 6 -12.40 12.71 -9.57
CA GLY A 6 -11.41 11.64 -9.42
C GLY A 6 -10.74 11.66 -8.05
N ILE A 7 -10.40 12.84 -7.54
CA ILE A 7 -9.79 12.99 -6.21
C ILE A 7 -10.76 12.55 -5.13
N LYS A 8 -12.03 12.96 -5.22
CA LYS A 8 -13.04 12.56 -4.25
C LYS A 8 -13.24 11.05 -4.24
N ASN A 9 -13.39 10.44 -5.43
CA ASN A 9 -13.58 9.00 -5.54
C ASN A 9 -12.37 8.25 -5.01
N PHE A 10 -11.18 8.74 -5.30
CA PHE A 10 -9.95 8.11 -4.85
C PHE A 10 -9.84 8.15 -3.32
N SER A 11 -10.15 9.29 -2.71
CA SER A 11 -10.14 9.43 -1.25
C SER A 11 -11.13 8.48 -0.59
N GLU A 12 -12.32 8.35 -1.17
CA GLU A 12 -13.34 7.45 -0.65
C GLU A 12 -12.89 5.99 -0.76
N MET A 13 -12.28 5.62 -1.88
CA MET A 13 -11.75 4.28 -2.07
C MET A 13 -10.66 3.96 -1.06
N LEU A 14 -9.77 4.93 -0.77
CA LEU A 14 -8.72 4.74 0.23
C LEU A 14 -9.31 4.57 1.62
N ARG A 15 -10.35 5.33 1.96
CA ARG A 15 -11.02 5.22 3.25
C ARG A 15 -11.60 3.81 3.44
N VAL A 16 -12.31 3.33 2.43
CA VAL A 16 -12.93 2.00 2.49
C VAL A 16 -11.85 0.92 2.56
N ALA A 17 -10.80 1.03 1.74
CA ALA A 17 -9.70 0.07 1.76
C ALA A 17 -9.02 0.04 3.13
N GLY A 18 -8.82 1.21 3.74
CA GLY A 18 -8.23 1.28 5.08
C GLY A 18 -9.08 0.59 6.13
N GLU A 19 -10.40 0.74 6.05
CA GLU A 19 -11.31 0.07 6.99
C GLU A 19 -11.25 -1.45 6.87
N HIS A 20 -10.96 -1.96 5.68
CA HIS A 20 -10.91 -3.39 5.42
C HIS A 20 -9.53 -4.00 5.58
N SER A 21 -8.48 -3.19 5.75
CA SER A 21 -7.14 -3.72 5.92
C SER A 21 -6.94 -4.29 7.33
N ALA A 22 -5.95 -5.18 7.47
CA ALA A 22 -5.63 -5.78 8.77
C ALA A 22 -5.18 -4.72 9.78
N MET A 23 -4.44 -3.70 9.33
CA MET A 23 -3.95 -2.63 10.20
C MET A 23 -4.92 -1.46 10.33
N LYS A 24 -6.09 -1.56 9.67
CA LYS A 24 -7.16 -0.57 9.72
C LYS A 24 -6.76 0.80 9.22
N ARG A 25 -5.84 0.83 8.26
CA ARG A 25 -5.39 2.04 7.59
C ARG A 25 -4.74 1.68 6.26
N THR A 26 -4.48 2.67 5.43
CA THR A 26 -3.74 2.47 4.19
C THR A 26 -2.26 2.79 4.40
N ALA A 27 -1.41 2.21 3.55
CA ALA A 27 0.02 2.50 3.60
C ALA A 27 0.28 3.93 3.12
N THR A 28 1.30 4.57 3.70
CA THR A 28 1.73 5.90 3.29
C THR A 28 2.80 5.81 2.22
N GLN A 29 3.01 6.91 1.48
CA GLN A 29 4.10 6.99 0.51
C GLN A 29 5.45 6.76 1.18
N GLU A 30 5.62 7.26 2.40
CA GLU A 30 6.86 7.08 3.16
C GLU A 30 7.09 5.60 3.46
N GLU A 31 6.06 4.88 3.82
CA GLU A 31 6.18 3.44 4.10
C GLU A 31 6.55 2.66 2.85
N VAL A 32 5.95 2.99 1.71
CA VAL A 32 6.32 2.37 0.43
C VAL A 32 7.77 2.69 0.09
N GLY A 33 8.19 3.94 0.31
CA GLY A 33 9.57 4.37 0.08
C GLY A 33 10.57 3.60 0.94
N LYS A 34 10.26 3.40 2.21
CA LYS A 34 11.12 2.63 3.13
C LYS A 34 11.25 1.18 2.69
N ALA A 35 10.17 0.57 2.23
CA ALA A 35 10.22 -0.79 1.69
C ALA A 35 11.11 -0.85 0.45
N ALA A 36 11.01 0.15 -0.43
CA ALA A 36 11.84 0.23 -1.63
C ALA A 36 13.32 0.36 -1.28
N VAL A 37 13.66 1.19 -0.29
CA VAL A 37 15.05 1.34 0.17
C VAL A 37 15.60 0.01 0.67
N PHE A 38 14.82 -0.72 1.47
CA PHE A 38 15.22 -2.04 1.94
C PHE A 38 15.47 -3.00 0.77
N LEU A 39 14.54 -3.05 -0.19
CA LEU A 39 14.64 -3.98 -1.31
C LEU A 39 15.82 -3.65 -2.24
N CYS A 40 16.26 -2.40 -2.27
CA CYS A 40 17.42 -1.98 -3.04
C CYS A 40 18.73 -2.11 -2.27
N SER A 41 18.68 -2.55 -1.02
CA SER A 41 19.87 -2.64 -0.16
C SER A 41 20.44 -4.06 -0.16
N ASP A 42 21.66 -4.19 0.34
CA ASP A 42 22.32 -5.49 0.49
C ASP A 42 21.57 -6.40 1.46
N ALA A 43 20.79 -5.83 2.37
CA ALA A 43 19.98 -6.60 3.31
C ALA A 43 18.94 -7.46 2.61
N ALA A 44 18.55 -7.10 1.37
CA ALA A 44 17.58 -7.85 0.58
C ALA A 44 18.23 -8.69 -0.51
N SER A 45 19.52 -9.00 -0.39
CA SER A 45 20.31 -9.61 -1.49
C SER A 45 19.79 -10.96 -1.95
N ALA A 46 19.08 -11.70 -1.12
CA ALA A 46 18.55 -13.01 -1.47
C ALA A 46 17.06 -12.95 -1.87
N ILE A 47 16.46 -11.77 -1.97
CA ILE A 47 15.05 -11.61 -2.33
C ILE A 47 14.94 -11.32 -3.81
N THR A 48 14.30 -12.23 -4.55
CA THR A 48 14.05 -12.04 -5.97
C THR A 48 12.80 -12.84 -6.37
N GLY A 49 12.15 -12.40 -7.44
CA GLY A 49 10.99 -13.10 -7.98
C GLY A 49 9.76 -13.02 -7.08
N GLN A 50 9.74 -12.13 -6.10
CA GLN A 50 8.64 -12.01 -5.15
C GLN A 50 7.83 -10.74 -5.38
N VAL A 51 6.53 -10.81 -5.04
CA VAL A 51 5.67 -9.64 -4.96
C VAL A 51 5.55 -9.30 -3.47
N ILE A 52 6.02 -8.11 -3.11
CA ILE A 52 5.99 -7.65 -1.71
C ILE A 52 4.86 -6.64 -1.56
N TYR A 53 3.88 -6.98 -0.76
CA TYR A 53 2.72 -6.11 -0.52
C TYR A 53 3.04 -5.10 0.58
N VAL A 54 2.79 -3.81 0.28
CA VAL A 54 2.91 -2.73 1.26
C VAL A 54 1.53 -2.09 1.34
N ASP A 55 0.59 -2.78 1.95
CA ASP A 55 -0.82 -2.42 1.90
C ASP A 55 -1.52 -2.56 3.26
N CYS A 56 -0.74 -2.56 4.34
CA CYS A 56 -1.24 -2.70 5.71
C CYS A 56 -2.09 -3.96 5.91
N GLY A 57 -1.83 -4.97 5.10
CA GLY A 57 -2.50 -6.25 5.20
C GLY A 57 -3.83 -6.33 4.45
N TYR A 58 -4.12 -5.34 3.58
CA TYR A 58 -5.38 -5.34 2.83
C TYR A 58 -5.55 -6.61 2.00
N SER A 59 -4.51 -7.03 1.28
CA SER A 59 -4.58 -8.16 0.35
C SER A 59 -4.82 -9.49 1.04
N MET A 60 -4.51 -9.61 2.32
CA MET A 60 -4.70 -10.86 3.05
C MET A 60 -6.10 -10.98 3.67
N MET A 61 -6.90 -9.95 3.61
CA MET A 61 -8.24 -9.95 4.22
C MET A 61 -9.26 -10.52 3.25
N ALA A 62 -10.13 -11.37 3.77
CA ALA A 62 -11.24 -11.92 3.00
C ALA A 62 -12.43 -10.98 3.17
N ASN A 63 -12.55 -10.03 2.28
CA ASN A 63 -13.57 -8.98 2.33
C ASN A 63 -13.46 -8.12 3.55
#